data_629c7258255224dff67570aa5270b8ed
#
_entry.id   629c7258255224dff67570aa5270b8ed
#
_cell.length_a   1.000
_cell.length_b   1.000
_cell.length_c   1.000
_cell.angle_alpha   90.00
_cell.angle_beta   90.00
_cell.angle_gamma   90.00
#
_symmetry.space_group_name_H-M   'P 1'
#
loop_
_entity.id
_entity.type
_entity.pdbx_description
1 polymer ?
#
loop_
_entity_poly.entity_id
_entity_poly.type
_entity_poly.pdbx_seq_one_letter_code
_entity_poly.pdbx_strand_id
1 'polypeptide(L)'
;MIARFLKDEGVEYIYGYPGGAALHIYDALFRQDDVKHILVRHEQAATHMADGYARASGKPGVVLVTSGPGATNAVTGIATAYMDSIPMVVLCGQVASHLIGEDAFQETDIVGVTRPIVKHSFSIRHPSDIPTVLKKAFYIASSGRPGPVVVDIPKDMTAPTERYEYVYPRKVKLRSYNPVSRGHTGQIRKAVELMMNARRPVIFAGGGVITGRASEALTALAHRLNIPVITSLMGLGAFPQNDPQSLGWPGMHGSYESNMAMHNSDLVLGVGVRFDDRVTNNVTRFCPDARIVHIDVDPSSISKTVHADVPIVGAADHVLNEMLNQICLLYTSPSPRDS
;
A
#
# COMPACT_ATOMS: atom_id res chain seq x y z
N MET A 1 14.93 -22.75 6.49
CA MET A 1 14.79 -21.37 7.00
C MET A 1 13.58 -20.66 6.44
N ILE A 2 13.41 -20.56 5.11
CA ILE A 2 12.29 -19.78 4.49
C ILE A 2 10.93 -20.26 4.98
N ALA A 3 10.60 -21.55 4.87
CA ALA A 3 9.31 -22.08 5.33
C ALA A 3 9.03 -21.79 6.81
N ARG A 4 10.06 -21.94 7.67
CA ARG A 4 9.95 -21.59 9.09
C ARG A 4 9.76 -20.11 9.33
N PHE A 5 10.45 -19.26 8.56
CA PHE A 5 10.27 -17.80 8.64
C PHE A 5 8.83 -17.41 8.25
N LEU A 6 8.30 -17.96 7.16
CA LEU A 6 6.93 -17.68 6.73
C LEU A 6 5.89 -18.06 7.80
N LYS A 7 6.07 -19.22 8.46
CA LYS A 7 5.26 -19.61 9.61
C LYS A 7 5.35 -18.60 10.75
N ASP A 8 6.57 -18.24 11.15
CA ASP A 8 6.81 -17.32 12.28
C ASP A 8 6.35 -15.89 11.97
N GLU A 9 6.27 -15.49 10.68
CA GLU A 9 5.69 -14.22 10.21
C GLU A 9 4.15 -14.26 10.12
N GLY A 10 3.54 -15.43 10.33
CA GLY A 10 2.08 -15.61 10.30
C GLY A 10 1.50 -15.71 8.89
N VAL A 11 2.30 -16.14 7.92
CA VAL A 11 1.85 -16.40 6.55
C VAL A 11 1.03 -17.67 6.52
N GLU A 12 -0.21 -17.58 6.05
CA GLU A 12 -1.13 -18.71 5.92
C GLU A 12 -1.04 -19.38 4.54
N TYR A 13 -0.90 -18.54 3.50
CA TYR A 13 -0.90 -18.99 2.10
C TYR A 13 0.29 -18.43 1.34
N ILE A 14 0.86 -19.27 0.47
CA ILE A 14 1.83 -18.87 -0.54
C ILE A 14 1.36 -19.33 -1.91
N TYR A 15 1.32 -18.41 -2.87
CA TYR A 15 0.84 -18.67 -4.22
C TYR A 15 2.03 -18.83 -5.16
N GLY A 16 2.01 -19.84 -6.03
CA GLY A 16 3.15 -20.00 -6.91
C GLY A 16 3.10 -21.18 -7.87
N TYR A 17 4.15 -21.29 -8.66
CA TYR A 17 4.38 -22.36 -9.61
C TYR A 17 5.81 -22.89 -9.45
N PRO A 18 6.00 -24.21 -9.23
CA PRO A 18 7.33 -24.82 -9.04
C PRO A 18 8.21 -24.70 -10.29
N GLY A 19 9.51 -24.55 -10.04
CA GLY A 19 10.52 -24.57 -11.09
C GLY A 19 11.93 -24.74 -10.55
N GLY A 20 12.88 -24.99 -11.43
CA GLY A 20 14.22 -25.48 -11.12
C GLY A 20 15.01 -24.66 -10.09
N ALA A 21 14.91 -23.34 -10.12
CA ALA A 21 15.63 -22.46 -9.19
C ALA A 21 14.97 -22.37 -7.79
N ALA A 22 13.70 -22.78 -7.65
CA ALA A 22 12.96 -22.71 -6.40
C ALA A 22 12.73 -24.08 -5.73
N LEU A 23 13.28 -25.18 -6.28
CA LEU A 23 12.99 -26.53 -5.83
C LEU A 23 13.26 -26.78 -4.35
N HIS A 24 14.36 -26.25 -3.81
CA HIS A 24 14.68 -26.44 -2.40
C HIS A 24 13.67 -25.77 -1.46
N ILE A 25 13.07 -24.66 -1.91
CA ILE A 25 12.04 -23.93 -1.15
C ILE A 25 10.73 -24.73 -1.21
N TYR A 26 10.35 -25.24 -2.39
CA TYR A 26 9.16 -26.06 -2.56
C TYR A 26 9.25 -27.39 -1.79
N ASP A 27 10.42 -28.06 -1.78
CA ASP A 27 10.65 -29.27 -0.98
C ASP A 27 10.47 -28.97 0.53
N ALA A 28 10.98 -27.83 1.00
CA ALA A 28 10.79 -27.42 2.39
C ALA A 28 9.33 -27.08 2.73
N LEU A 29 8.58 -26.49 1.80
CA LEU A 29 7.14 -26.22 1.96
C LEU A 29 6.32 -27.51 1.95
N PHE A 30 6.69 -28.48 1.12
CA PHE A 30 6.02 -29.77 1.07
C PHE A 30 6.15 -30.60 2.37
N ARG A 31 7.22 -30.41 3.13
CA ARG A 31 7.51 -31.13 4.38
C ARG A 31 6.88 -30.50 5.64
N GLN A 32 6.00 -29.53 5.49
CA GLN A 32 5.34 -28.84 6.61
C GLN A 32 3.89 -28.50 6.24
N ASP A 33 3.02 -28.34 7.26
CA ASP A 33 1.58 -28.07 7.08
C ASP A 33 1.18 -26.66 7.54
N ASP A 34 2.12 -25.87 8.07
CA ASP A 34 1.83 -24.55 8.66
C ASP A 34 1.52 -23.48 7.61
N VAL A 35 2.19 -23.53 6.46
CA VAL A 35 1.99 -22.60 5.33
C VAL A 35 1.45 -23.39 4.14
N LYS A 36 0.25 -23.04 3.68
CA LYS A 36 -0.41 -23.74 2.58
C LYS A 36 0.05 -23.18 1.24
N HIS A 37 0.60 -24.05 0.39
CA HIS A 37 0.92 -23.69 -0.99
C HIS A 37 -0.31 -23.83 -1.89
N ILE A 38 -0.64 -22.76 -2.61
CA ILE A 38 -1.69 -22.74 -3.64
C ILE A 38 -1.01 -22.78 -5.00
N LEU A 39 -1.13 -23.91 -5.68
CA LEU A 39 -0.59 -24.12 -7.00
C LEU A 39 -1.41 -23.36 -8.05
N VAL A 40 -0.74 -22.57 -8.85
CA VAL A 40 -1.33 -21.89 -10.01
C VAL A 40 -0.91 -22.56 -11.32
N ARG A 41 -1.49 -22.14 -12.44
CA ARG A 41 -1.09 -22.59 -13.79
C ARG A 41 -0.30 -21.52 -14.56
N HIS A 42 -0.21 -20.33 -14.00
CA HIS A 42 0.55 -19.20 -14.54
C HIS A 42 0.92 -18.27 -13.39
N GLU A 43 2.14 -17.77 -13.35
CA GLU A 43 2.67 -16.98 -12.24
C GLU A 43 1.97 -15.61 -12.10
N GLN A 44 1.44 -15.06 -13.17
CA GLN A 44 0.58 -13.89 -13.11
C GLN A 44 -0.66 -14.14 -12.23
N ALA A 45 -1.26 -15.35 -12.33
CA ALA A 45 -2.37 -15.70 -11.46
C ALA A 45 -1.95 -15.75 -9.98
N ALA A 46 -0.73 -16.23 -9.68
CA ALA A 46 -0.21 -16.23 -8.31
C ALA A 46 -0.15 -14.82 -7.73
N THR A 47 0.36 -13.86 -8.49
CA THR A 47 0.43 -12.46 -8.04
C THR A 47 -0.95 -11.83 -7.87
N HIS A 48 -1.91 -12.10 -8.78
CA HIS A 48 -3.28 -11.60 -8.61
C HIS A 48 -4.03 -12.27 -7.46
N MET A 49 -3.78 -13.56 -7.17
CA MET A 49 -4.34 -14.22 -5.98
C MET A 49 -3.77 -13.62 -4.69
N ALA A 50 -2.45 -13.36 -4.65
CA ALA A 50 -1.79 -12.71 -3.54
C ALA A 50 -2.30 -11.26 -3.34
N ASP A 51 -2.55 -10.51 -4.42
CA ASP A 51 -3.18 -9.20 -4.40
C ASP A 51 -4.59 -9.27 -3.79
N GLY A 52 -5.45 -10.17 -4.28
CA GLY A 52 -6.80 -10.38 -3.75
C GLY A 52 -6.79 -10.78 -2.26
N TYR A 53 -5.87 -11.66 -1.86
CA TYR A 53 -5.70 -12.03 -0.46
C TYR A 53 -5.32 -10.83 0.41
N ALA A 54 -4.39 -10.01 -0.06
CA ALA A 54 -3.94 -8.84 0.70
C ALA A 54 -5.07 -7.81 0.87
N ARG A 55 -5.89 -7.59 -0.15
CA ARG A 55 -7.08 -6.73 -0.07
C ARG A 55 -8.11 -7.24 0.93
N ALA A 56 -8.38 -8.54 0.92
CA ALA A 56 -9.40 -9.14 1.75
C ALA A 56 -8.97 -9.32 3.22
N SER A 57 -7.70 -9.67 3.45
CA SER A 57 -7.19 -9.99 4.80
C SER A 57 -6.49 -8.83 5.50
N GLY A 58 -6.04 -7.81 4.75
CA GLY A 58 -5.16 -6.76 5.25
C GLY A 58 -3.74 -7.22 5.58
N LYS A 59 -3.37 -8.46 5.20
CA LYS A 59 -2.03 -9.04 5.38
C LYS A 59 -1.26 -9.03 4.04
N PRO A 60 0.08 -8.99 4.03
CA PRO A 60 0.83 -9.12 2.78
C PRO A 60 0.54 -10.43 2.05
N GLY A 61 0.29 -10.35 0.75
CA GLY A 61 0.26 -11.53 -0.09
C GLY A 61 1.67 -12.05 -0.35
N VAL A 62 1.84 -13.37 -0.41
CA VAL A 62 3.16 -14.00 -0.62
C VAL A 62 3.14 -14.87 -1.87
N VAL A 63 4.14 -14.64 -2.74
CA VAL A 63 4.28 -15.34 -4.02
C VAL A 63 5.64 -16.04 -4.07
N LEU A 64 5.69 -17.24 -4.65
CA LEU A 64 6.92 -17.96 -4.92
C LEU A 64 6.96 -18.40 -6.38
N VAL A 65 7.94 -17.93 -7.12
CA VAL A 65 8.16 -18.23 -8.53
C VAL A 65 9.60 -18.66 -8.77
N THR A 66 9.83 -19.37 -9.87
CA THR A 66 11.18 -19.72 -10.31
C THR A 66 11.84 -18.56 -11.07
N SER A 67 13.09 -18.72 -11.49
CA SER A 67 13.85 -17.77 -12.31
C SER A 67 13.29 -17.60 -13.72
N GLY A 68 13.81 -16.66 -14.46
CA GLY A 68 13.52 -16.44 -15.88
C GLY A 68 12.04 -16.26 -16.16
N PRO A 69 11.44 -17.17 -16.96
CA PRO A 69 10.04 -17.05 -17.36
C PRO A 69 9.07 -17.05 -16.19
N GLY A 70 9.37 -17.75 -15.08
CA GLY A 70 8.54 -17.74 -13.88
C GLY A 70 8.51 -16.35 -13.22
N ALA A 71 9.66 -15.72 -13.08
CA ALA A 71 9.77 -14.37 -12.54
C ALA A 71 9.14 -13.31 -13.47
N THR A 72 9.42 -13.38 -14.79
CA THR A 72 8.87 -12.40 -15.76
C THR A 72 7.35 -12.53 -15.91
N ASN A 73 6.77 -13.72 -15.82
CA ASN A 73 5.32 -13.92 -15.82
C ASN A 73 4.62 -13.23 -14.61
N ALA A 74 5.32 -13.01 -13.51
CA ALA A 74 4.78 -12.34 -12.33
C ALA A 74 4.69 -10.80 -12.48
N VAL A 75 5.37 -10.20 -13.45
CA VAL A 75 5.57 -8.74 -13.59
C VAL A 75 4.26 -7.98 -13.65
N THR A 76 3.29 -8.43 -14.43
CA THR A 76 1.99 -7.75 -14.56
C THR A 76 1.29 -7.60 -13.21
N GLY A 77 1.22 -8.67 -12.41
CA GLY A 77 0.56 -8.59 -11.11
C GLY A 77 1.36 -7.79 -10.08
N ILE A 78 2.71 -7.81 -10.16
CA ILE A 78 3.57 -6.93 -9.35
C ILE A 78 3.28 -5.46 -9.68
N ALA A 79 3.18 -5.10 -10.98
CA ALA A 79 2.85 -3.75 -11.41
C ALA A 79 1.45 -3.31 -10.93
N THR A 80 0.45 -4.20 -10.99
CA THR A 80 -0.89 -3.97 -10.46
C THR A 80 -0.84 -3.67 -8.96
N ALA A 81 -0.18 -4.52 -8.17
CA ALA A 81 -0.04 -4.33 -6.72
C ALA A 81 0.70 -3.01 -6.37
N TYR A 82 1.71 -2.63 -7.16
CA TYR A 82 2.41 -1.37 -6.98
C TYR A 82 1.50 -0.16 -7.22
N MET A 83 0.76 -0.16 -8.32
CA MET A 83 -0.13 0.95 -8.67
C MET A 83 -1.27 1.13 -7.66
N ASP A 84 -1.78 0.04 -7.11
CA ASP A 84 -2.88 0.05 -6.12
C ASP A 84 -2.40 0.07 -4.67
N SER A 85 -1.08 0.11 -4.44
CA SER A 85 -0.49 0.16 -3.10
C SER A 85 -0.85 -1.08 -2.25
N ILE A 86 -0.78 -2.26 -2.85
CA ILE A 86 -1.11 -3.54 -2.20
C ILE A 86 0.16 -4.19 -1.66
N PRO A 87 0.22 -4.54 -0.37
CA PRO A 87 1.38 -5.18 0.22
C PRO A 87 1.57 -6.59 -0.34
N MET A 88 2.73 -6.86 -0.92
CA MET A 88 3.07 -8.15 -1.51
C MET A 88 4.56 -8.44 -1.34
N VAL A 89 4.91 -9.68 -1.02
CA VAL A 89 6.29 -10.16 -1.01
C VAL A 89 6.42 -11.27 -2.05
N VAL A 90 7.26 -11.03 -3.05
CA VAL A 90 7.50 -11.97 -4.15
C VAL A 90 8.87 -12.59 -3.98
N LEU A 91 8.90 -13.90 -3.72
CA LEU A 91 10.11 -14.70 -3.63
C LEU A 91 10.40 -15.25 -5.01
N CYS A 92 11.48 -14.80 -5.63
CA CYS A 92 11.92 -15.27 -6.94
C CYS A 92 13.14 -16.17 -6.77
N GLY A 93 13.05 -17.41 -7.22
CA GLY A 93 14.24 -18.21 -7.41
C GLY A 93 15.14 -17.59 -8.48
N GLN A 94 16.45 -17.75 -8.35
CA GLN A 94 17.45 -17.29 -9.31
C GLN A 94 18.42 -18.43 -9.61
N VAL A 95 19.13 -18.34 -10.75
CA VAL A 95 20.24 -19.25 -11.04
C VAL A 95 21.28 -19.20 -9.92
N ALA A 96 22.15 -20.18 -9.83
CA ALA A 96 23.20 -20.16 -8.80
C ALA A 96 24.07 -18.89 -8.91
N SER A 97 24.51 -18.36 -7.76
CA SER A 97 25.16 -17.04 -7.69
C SER A 97 26.37 -16.88 -8.63
N HIS A 98 27.12 -17.95 -8.85
CA HIS A 98 28.28 -17.94 -9.75
C HIS A 98 27.91 -17.97 -11.24
N LEU A 99 26.65 -18.17 -11.60
CA LEU A 99 26.14 -18.16 -12.97
C LEU A 99 25.43 -16.86 -13.33
N ILE A 100 25.25 -15.95 -12.38
CA ILE A 100 24.58 -14.68 -12.63
C ILE A 100 25.45 -13.79 -13.52
N GLY A 101 24.91 -13.39 -14.67
CA GLY A 101 25.61 -12.60 -15.68
C GLY A 101 26.32 -13.46 -16.75
N GLU A 102 26.13 -14.78 -16.73
CA GLU A 102 26.75 -15.73 -17.68
C GLU A 102 25.75 -16.24 -18.74
N ASP A 103 24.59 -15.57 -18.88
CA ASP A 103 23.49 -15.98 -19.77
C ASP A 103 23.03 -17.45 -19.50
N ALA A 104 22.97 -17.81 -18.23
CA ALA A 104 22.59 -19.14 -17.81
C ALA A 104 21.13 -19.47 -18.15
N PHE A 105 20.83 -20.79 -18.24
CA PHE A 105 19.48 -21.24 -18.58
C PHE A 105 18.43 -20.68 -17.62
N GLN A 106 17.43 -19.98 -18.18
CA GLN A 106 16.37 -19.30 -17.44
C GLN A 106 16.89 -18.22 -16.47
N GLU A 107 18.03 -17.59 -16.77
CA GLU A 107 18.46 -16.40 -16.06
C GLU A 107 17.64 -15.17 -16.50
N THR A 108 17.33 -14.28 -15.54
CA THR A 108 16.77 -12.95 -15.82
C THR A 108 17.10 -12.02 -14.67
N ASP A 109 17.53 -10.80 -14.97
CA ASP A 109 17.68 -9.73 -13.98
C ASP A 109 16.30 -9.23 -13.53
N ILE A 110 15.65 -10.03 -12.68
CA ILE A 110 14.32 -9.68 -12.16
C ILE A 110 14.35 -8.42 -11.29
N VAL A 111 15.46 -8.12 -10.64
CA VAL A 111 15.65 -6.89 -9.86
C VAL A 111 15.61 -5.68 -10.78
N GLY A 112 16.32 -5.73 -11.90
CA GLY A 112 16.31 -4.67 -12.92
C GLY A 112 14.94 -4.50 -13.57
N VAL A 113 14.31 -5.61 -13.97
CA VAL A 113 12.97 -5.61 -14.60
C VAL A 113 11.89 -5.02 -13.68
N THR A 114 11.93 -5.35 -12.39
CA THR A 114 10.89 -4.93 -11.43
C THR A 114 11.19 -3.59 -10.74
N ARG A 115 12.37 -3.03 -10.89
CA ARG A 115 12.80 -1.79 -10.22
C ARG A 115 11.77 -0.65 -10.28
N PRO A 116 11.12 -0.34 -11.41
CA PRO A 116 10.15 0.76 -11.50
C PRO A 116 8.79 0.44 -10.89
N ILE A 117 8.51 -0.82 -10.56
CA ILE A 117 7.20 -1.31 -10.13
C ILE A 117 7.20 -2.00 -8.76
N VAL A 118 8.25 -1.77 -7.97
CA VAL A 118 8.35 -2.26 -6.59
C VAL A 118 8.79 -1.18 -5.62
N LYS A 119 8.48 -1.33 -4.36
CA LYS A 119 9.02 -0.46 -3.31
C LYS A 119 10.51 -0.69 -3.08
N HIS A 120 10.91 -1.94 -3.14
CA HIS A 120 12.29 -2.36 -2.96
C HIS A 120 12.53 -3.76 -3.52
N SER A 121 13.79 -4.04 -3.84
CA SER A 121 14.24 -5.39 -4.20
C SER A 121 15.44 -5.78 -3.34
N PHE A 122 15.51 -7.04 -2.98
CA PHE A 122 16.65 -7.64 -2.29
C PHE A 122 17.21 -8.78 -3.14
N SER A 123 18.50 -8.95 -3.15
CA SER A 123 19.16 -10.16 -3.62
C SER A 123 19.89 -10.81 -2.45
N ILE A 124 19.62 -12.10 -2.19
CA ILE A 124 20.24 -12.86 -1.12
C ILE A 124 21.67 -13.21 -1.55
N ARG A 125 22.64 -12.84 -0.72
CA ARG A 125 24.06 -13.07 -0.99
C ARG A 125 24.69 -14.15 -0.10
N HIS A 126 24.06 -14.43 1.03
CA HIS A 126 24.49 -15.47 1.95
C HIS A 126 23.26 -16.11 2.63
N PRO A 127 23.26 -17.44 2.88
CA PRO A 127 22.12 -18.13 3.48
C PRO A 127 21.71 -17.57 4.86
N SER A 128 22.67 -17.10 5.66
CA SER A 128 22.38 -16.49 6.98
C SER A 128 21.60 -15.19 6.91
N ASP A 129 21.59 -14.50 5.75
CA ASP A 129 20.88 -13.25 5.57
C ASP A 129 19.38 -13.46 5.35
N ILE A 130 18.96 -14.67 4.95
CA ILE A 130 17.58 -14.97 4.58
C ILE A 130 16.57 -14.47 5.61
N PRO A 131 16.64 -14.79 6.92
CA PRO A 131 15.63 -14.34 7.87
C PRO A 131 15.56 -12.83 7.99
N THR A 132 16.70 -12.16 8.01
CA THR A 132 16.79 -10.70 8.14
C THR A 132 16.27 -9.99 6.90
N VAL A 133 16.61 -10.47 5.71
CA VAL A 133 16.15 -9.90 4.43
C VAL A 133 14.64 -10.10 4.28
N LEU A 134 14.12 -11.29 4.58
CA LEU A 134 12.68 -11.53 4.53
C LEU A 134 11.94 -10.61 5.51
N LYS A 135 12.43 -10.46 6.75
CA LYS A 135 11.80 -9.54 7.72
C LYS A 135 11.78 -8.10 7.23
N LYS A 136 12.86 -7.64 6.58
CA LYS A 136 12.89 -6.31 5.94
C LYS A 136 11.89 -6.22 4.79
N ALA A 137 11.77 -7.27 3.97
CA ALA A 137 10.84 -7.30 2.85
C ALA A 137 9.39 -7.17 3.31
N PHE A 138 8.96 -7.94 4.31
CA PHE A 138 7.63 -7.84 4.90
C PHE A 138 7.36 -6.47 5.53
N TYR A 139 8.33 -5.93 6.26
CA TYR A 139 8.22 -4.61 6.86
C TYR A 139 8.06 -3.51 5.81
N ILE A 140 8.89 -3.50 4.75
CA ILE A 140 8.80 -2.50 3.68
C ILE A 140 7.48 -2.64 2.91
N ALA A 141 7.05 -3.88 2.63
CA ALA A 141 5.81 -4.13 1.91
C ALA A 141 4.59 -3.55 2.63
N SER A 142 4.56 -3.60 3.97
CA SER A 142 3.40 -3.29 4.80
C SER A 142 3.41 -1.90 5.43
N SER A 143 4.54 -1.21 5.47
CA SER A 143 4.69 0.08 6.17
C SER A 143 4.72 1.27 5.21
N GLY A 144 4.38 2.47 5.71
CA GLY A 144 4.19 3.65 4.88
C GLY A 144 3.11 3.43 3.83
N ARG A 145 3.30 3.88 2.60
CA ARG A 145 2.46 3.46 1.48
C ARG A 145 2.76 1.99 1.18
N PRO A 146 1.82 1.04 1.33
CA PRO A 146 2.08 -0.37 1.04
C PRO A 146 2.44 -0.62 -0.42
N GLY A 147 3.05 -1.77 -0.70
CA GLY A 147 3.38 -2.14 -2.08
C GLY A 147 4.27 -3.37 -2.16
N PRO A 148 4.54 -3.88 -3.37
CA PRO A 148 5.31 -5.08 -3.58
C PRO A 148 6.79 -4.90 -3.28
N VAL A 149 7.40 -5.98 -2.76
CA VAL A 149 8.83 -6.14 -2.57
C VAL A 149 9.26 -7.46 -3.19
N VAL A 150 10.31 -7.45 -4.00
CA VAL A 150 10.88 -8.64 -4.63
C VAL A 150 12.11 -9.09 -3.86
N VAL A 151 12.21 -10.39 -3.61
CA VAL A 151 13.40 -11.01 -3.03
C VAL A 151 13.93 -12.03 -4.02
N ASP A 152 15.06 -11.73 -4.61
CA ASP A 152 15.79 -12.57 -5.54
C ASP A 152 16.68 -13.54 -4.76
N ILE A 153 16.49 -14.85 -4.97
CA ILE A 153 17.08 -15.91 -4.15
C ILE A 153 17.86 -16.87 -5.04
N PRO A 154 19.18 -16.71 -5.13
CA PRO A 154 20.01 -17.66 -5.87
C PRO A 154 19.88 -19.07 -5.32
N LYS A 155 19.83 -20.06 -6.21
CA LYS A 155 19.55 -21.47 -5.90
C LYS A 155 20.51 -22.05 -4.86
N ASP A 156 21.78 -21.71 -4.94
CA ASP A 156 22.83 -22.13 -4.02
C ASP A 156 22.63 -21.58 -2.60
N MET A 157 21.98 -20.44 -2.43
CA MET A 157 21.64 -19.89 -1.10
C MET A 157 20.61 -20.75 -0.34
N THR A 158 19.92 -21.65 -1.03
CA THR A 158 18.92 -22.54 -0.43
C THR A 158 19.33 -24.01 -0.50
N ALA A 159 20.49 -24.31 -1.08
CA ALA A 159 21.01 -25.68 -1.17
C ALA A 159 21.27 -26.28 0.21
N PRO A 160 20.98 -27.59 0.43
CA PRO A 160 21.11 -28.24 1.73
C PRO A 160 22.55 -28.67 2.05
N THR A 161 23.55 -27.98 1.51
CA THR A 161 24.99 -28.28 1.65
C THR A 161 25.54 -27.91 3.01
N GLU A 162 24.98 -26.88 3.63
CA GLU A 162 25.43 -26.38 4.92
C GLU A 162 24.24 -26.14 5.87
N ARG A 163 24.51 -26.18 7.16
CA ARG A 163 23.49 -25.91 8.20
C ARG A 163 23.75 -24.55 8.80
N TYR A 164 22.72 -23.70 8.77
CA TYR A 164 22.71 -22.38 9.41
C TYR A 164 21.70 -22.36 10.53
N GLU A 165 22.05 -21.68 11.63
CA GLU A 165 21.12 -21.46 12.71
C GLU A 165 20.01 -20.49 12.25
N TYR A 166 18.78 -20.86 12.54
CA TYR A 166 17.63 -20.00 12.28
C TYR A 166 17.22 -19.25 13.53
N VAL A 167 17.28 -17.92 13.48
CA VAL A 167 16.76 -17.02 14.50
C VAL A 167 15.77 -16.07 13.86
N TYR A 168 14.53 -16.04 14.37
CA TYR A 168 13.51 -15.11 13.86
C TYR A 168 13.83 -13.66 14.27
N PRO A 169 13.97 -12.72 13.32
CA PRO A 169 14.29 -11.33 13.63
C PRO A 169 13.07 -10.60 14.17
N ARG A 170 13.08 -10.23 15.45
CA ARG A 170 11.96 -9.52 16.10
C ARG A 170 11.91 -8.03 15.76
N LYS A 171 13.02 -7.43 15.32
CA LYS A 171 13.13 -6.00 15.00
C LYS A 171 13.75 -5.80 13.65
N VAL A 172 13.26 -4.78 12.93
CA VAL A 172 13.83 -4.32 11.67
C VAL A 172 14.63 -3.05 11.91
N LYS A 173 15.87 -3.02 11.40
CA LYS A 173 16.67 -1.80 11.35
C LYS A 173 16.94 -1.47 9.87
N LEU A 174 16.41 -0.34 9.42
CA LEU A 174 16.67 0.21 8.08
C LEU A 174 17.25 1.62 8.25
N ARG A 175 18.37 1.89 7.56
CA ARG A 175 19.08 3.15 7.72
C ARG A 175 18.33 4.32 7.09
N SER A 176 17.70 4.11 5.93
CA SER A 176 17.14 5.16 5.08
C SER A 176 15.62 5.07 4.87
N TYR A 177 14.94 4.12 5.52
CA TYR A 177 13.50 3.95 5.38
C TYR A 177 12.80 4.21 6.72
N ASN A 178 12.23 5.40 6.85
CA ASN A 178 11.51 5.86 8.04
C ASN A 178 10.18 6.48 7.58
N PRO A 179 9.12 5.69 7.42
CA PRO A 179 7.82 6.22 7.00
C PRO A 179 7.26 7.18 8.04
N VAL A 180 6.74 8.32 7.55
CA VAL A 180 6.10 9.33 8.39
C VAL A 180 4.68 8.88 8.72
N SER A 181 4.39 8.67 10.00
CA SER A 181 3.05 8.29 10.46
C SER A 181 2.25 9.48 11.02
N ARG A 182 2.91 10.48 11.56
CA ARG A 182 2.25 11.63 12.20
C ARG A 182 2.26 12.83 11.27
N GLY A 183 1.06 13.40 11.03
CA GLY A 183 0.91 14.66 10.31
C GLY A 183 1.47 15.84 11.11
N HIS A 184 1.89 16.89 10.40
CA HIS A 184 2.36 18.13 11.04
C HIS A 184 1.20 18.90 11.67
N THR A 185 1.22 19.11 12.98
CA THR A 185 0.11 19.71 13.76
C THR A 185 -0.34 21.06 13.23
N GLY A 186 0.59 21.93 12.77
CA GLY A 186 0.25 23.22 12.20
C GLY A 186 -0.51 23.12 10.86
N GLN A 187 -0.18 22.12 10.01
CA GLN A 187 -0.92 21.88 8.78
C GLN A 187 -2.30 21.27 9.06
N ILE A 188 -2.40 20.40 10.06
CA ILE A 188 -3.69 19.85 10.51
C ILE A 188 -4.59 20.99 11.01
N ARG A 189 -4.09 21.92 11.83
CA ARG A 189 -4.84 23.09 12.30
C ARG A 189 -5.34 23.93 11.12
N LYS A 190 -4.46 24.26 10.16
CA LYS A 190 -4.84 25.01 8.96
C LYS A 190 -5.93 24.31 8.16
N ALA A 191 -5.87 22.98 8.05
CA ALA A 191 -6.90 22.20 7.37
C ALA A 191 -8.25 22.27 8.12
N VAL A 192 -8.24 22.15 9.44
CA VAL A 192 -9.45 22.28 10.27
C VAL A 192 -10.05 23.69 10.13
N GLU A 193 -9.25 24.73 10.19
CA GLU A 193 -9.71 26.12 9.98
C GLU A 193 -10.37 26.31 8.60
N LEU A 194 -9.78 25.73 7.53
CA LEU A 194 -10.38 25.76 6.21
C LEU A 194 -11.71 25.02 6.14
N MET A 195 -11.80 23.84 6.75
CA MET A 195 -13.04 23.05 6.79
C MET A 195 -14.16 23.77 7.52
N MET A 196 -13.86 24.43 8.64
CA MET A 196 -14.84 25.17 9.44
C MET A 196 -15.37 26.41 8.73
N ASN A 197 -14.60 27.01 7.81
CA ASN A 197 -14.97 28.21 7.07
C ASN A 197 -15.51 27.92 5.66
N ALA A 198 -15.42 26.69 5.17
CA ALA A 198 -15.92 26.31 3.85
C ALA A 198 -17.46 26.30 3.83
N ARG A 199 -18.02 26.69 2.71
CA ARG A 199 -19.49 26.70 2.48
C ARG A 199 -19.97 25.45 1.76
N ARG A 200 -19.13 24.86 0.93
CA ARG A 200 -19.42 23.67 0.11
C ARG A 200 -18.25 22.69 0.16
N PRO A 201 -17.84 22.26 1.36
CA PRO A 201 -16.75 21.31 1.50
C PRO A 201 -17.17 19.91 1.03
N VAL A 202 -16.21 19.14 0.51
CA VAL A 202 -16.37 17.74 0.12
C VAL A 202 -15.19 16.93 0.65
N ILE A 203 -15.45 15.76 1.20
CA ILE A 203 -14.40 14.78 1.51
C ILE A 203 -14.26 13.83 0.32
N PHE A 204 -13.04 13.70 -0.21
CA PHE A 204 -12.69 12.72 -1.24
C PHE A 204 -11.81 11.64 -0.64
N ALA A 205 -12.42 10.47 -0.37
CA ALA A 205 -11.77 9.35 0.31
C ALA A 205 -11.25 8.31 -0.70
N GLY A 206 -9.99 7.94 -0.58
CA GLY A 206 -9.35 6.93 -1.41
C GLY A 206 -9.06 5.62 -0.69
N GLY A 207 -8.39 4.69 -1.40
CA GLY A 207 -7.95 3.41 -0.86
C GLY A 207 -7.03 3.54 0.36
N GLY A 208 -6.32 4.66 0.51
CA GLY A 208 -5.49 4.96 1.67
C GLY A 208 -6.26 5.07 2.99
N VAL A 209 -7.57 5.35 2.95
CA VAL A 209 -8.43 5.30 4.14
C VAL A 209 -8.60 3.86 4.62
N ILE A 210 -8.83 2.92 3.68
CA ILE A 210 -9.02 1.49 4.00
C ILE A 210 -7.70 0.88 4.48
N THR A 211 -6.63 1.05 3.72
CA THR A 211 -5.31 0.50 4.07
C THR A 211 -4.74 1.12 5.34
N GLY A 212 -5.07 2.39 5.60
CA GLY A 212 -4.73 3.12 6.83
C GLY A 212 -5.68 2.86 8.00
N ARG A 213 -6.72 2.00 7.85
CA ARG A 213 -7.73 1.69 8.89
C ARG A 213 -8.40 2.94 9.47
N ALA A 214 -8.66 3.93 8.62
CA ALA A 214 -9.15 5.26 9.02
C ALA A 214 -10.65 5.47 8.78
N SER A 215 -11.40 4.43 8.40
CA SER A 215 -12.82 4.53 8.03
C SER A 215 -13.70 5.07 9.15
N GLU A 216 -13.47 4.64 10.40
CA GLU A 216 -14.23 5.12 11.56
C GLU A 216 -13.97 6.60 11.82
N ALA A 217 -12.70 7.02 11.80
CA ALA A 217 -12.32 8.42 11.99
C ALA A 217 -12.85 9.32 10.85
N LEU A 218 -12.85 8.81 9.59
CA LEU A 218 -13.44 9.50 8.45
C LEU A 218 -14.94 9.72 8.64
N THR A 219 -15.65 8.66 9.01
CA THR A 219 -17.11 8.70 9.27
C THR A 219 -17.45 9.68 10.39
N ALA A 220 -16.70 9.61 11.51
CA ALA A 220 -16.87 10.54 12.61
C ALA A 220 -16.62 12.00 12.20
N LEU A 221 -15.61 12.27 11.37
CA LEU A 221 -15.31 13.62 10.87
C LEU A 221 -16.42 14.12 9.94
N ALA A 222 -16.86 13.29 8.99
CA ALA A 222 -17.95 13.62 8.05
C ALA A 222 -19.24 13.97 8.78
N HIS A 223 -19.65 13.14 9.74
CA HIS A 223 -20.86 13.38 10.56
C HIS A 223 -20.72 14.63 11.44
N ARG A 224 -19.55 14.82 12.09
CA ARG A 224 -19.30 15.96 12.99
C ARG A 224 -19.46 17.30 12.29
N LEU A 225 -19.02 17.40 11.04
CA LEU A 225 -19.05 18.63 10.27
C LEU A 225 -20.15 18.67 9.20
N ASN A 226 -20.97 17.62 9.12
CA ASN A 226 -22.00 17.44 8.11
C ASN A 226 -21.48 17.62 6.67
N ILE A 227 -20.35 17.00 6.34
CA ILE A 227 -19.70 17.12 5.04
C ILE A 227 -19.98 15.88 4.18
N PRO A 228 -20.43 16.03 2.93
CA PRO A 228 -20.64 14.90 2.03
C PRO A 228 -19.33 14.19 1.68
N VAL A 229 -19.40 12.87 1.49
CA VAL A 229 -18.27 12.00 1.20
C VAL A 229 -18.40 11.40 -0.20
N ILE A 230 -17.34 11.53 -0.96
CA ILE A 230 -17.15 10.91 -2.27
C ILE A 230 -15.99 9.92 -2.14
N THR A 231 -16.13 8.71 -2.67
CA THR A 231 -15.08 7.69 -2.61
C THR A 231 -14.49 7.45 -4.00
N SER A 232 -13.18 7.26 -4.09
CA SER A 232 -12.59 6.71 -5.31
C SER A 232 -13.02 5.25 -5.50
N LEU A 233 -12.82 4.66 -6.70
CA LEU A 233 -13.10 3.24 -6.90
C LEU A 233 -12.38 2.36 -5.86
N MET A 234 -11.10 2.64 -5.59
CA MET A 234 -10.32 1.93 -4.57
C MET A 234 -10.69 2.33 -3.13
N GLY A 235 -11.46 3.39 -2.96
CA GLY A 235 -11.99 3.86 -1.68
C GLY A 235 -13.39 3.33 -1.35
N LEU A 236 -14.00 2.53 -2.23
CA LEU A 236 -15.29 1.89 -1.96
C LEU A 236 -15.19 1.04 -0.69
N GLY A 237 -16.09 1.28 0.27
CA GLY A 237 -16.03 0.68 1.62
C GLY A 237 -15.32 1.54 2.67
N ALA A 238 -14.65 2.65 2.30
CA ALA A 238 -14.07 3.59 3.26
C ALA A 238 -15.13 4.38 4.05
N PHE A 239 -16.31 4.55 3.48
CA PHE A 239 -17.47 5.22 4.07
C PHE A 239 -18.74 4.40 3.76
N PRO A 240 -19.74 4.32 4.68
CA PRO A 240 -20.97 3.57 4.44
C PRO A 240 -21.72 4.10 3.21
N GLN A 241 -22.00 3.23 2.25
CA GLN A 241 -22.68 3.63 1.01
C GLN A 241 -24.16 3.97 1.18
N ASN A 242 -24.79 3.48 2.25
CA ASN A 242 -26.19 3.77 2.64
C ASN A 242 -26.34 4.99 3.55
N ASP A 243 -25.23 5.67 3.87
CA ASP A 243 -25.27 6.90 4.65
C ASP A 243 -25.78 8.06 3.77
N PRO A 244 -26.65 8.95 4.28
CA PRO A 244 -27.17 10.10 3.54
C PRO A 244 -26.10 11.07 3.02
N GLN A 245 -24.92 11.07 3.64
CA GLN A 245 -23.78 11.89 3.20
C GLN A 245 -22.94 11.23 2.09
N SER A 246 -23.22 9.97 1.71
CA SER A 246 -22.52 9.28 0.64
C SER A 246 -23.04 9.72 -0.73
N LEU A 247 -22.15 10.26 -1.57
CA LEU A 247 -22.47 10.68 -2.93
C LEU A 247 -21.96 9.69 -4.01
N GLY A 248 -21.41 8.53 -3.59
CA GLY A 248 -20.84 7.54 -4.51
C GLY A 248 -19.41 7.90 -4.95
N TRP A 249 -19.07 7.63 -6.20
CA TRP A 249 -17.71 7.87 -6.74
C TRP A 249 -17.73 8.84 -7.93
N PRO A 250 -16.65 9.65 -8.12
CA PRO A 250 -16.56 10.64 -9.18
C PRO A 250 -15.83 10.08 -10.40
N GLY A 251 -15.71 10.91 -11.43
CA GLY A 251 -14.96 10.66 -12.64
C GLY A 251 -15.83 10.22 -13.81
N MET A 252 -15.20 9.69 -14.85
CA MET A 252 -15.86 9.34 -16.13
C MET A 252 -17.01 8.34 -15.97
N HIS A 253 -16.90 7.42 -15.02
CA HIS A 253 -17.90 6.40 -14.70
C HIS A 253 -18.62 6.68 -13.37
N GLY A 254 -18.45 7.88 -12.82
CA GLY A 254 -19.03 8.29 -11.56
C GLY A 254 -20.47 8.79 -11.68
N SER A 255 -21.10 9.00 -10.53
CA SER A 255 -22.45 9.58 -10.47
C SER A 255 -22.43 11.07 -10.85
N TYR A 256 -23.56 11.56 -11.33
CA TYR A 256 -23.74 12.99 -11.64
C TYR A 256 -23.56 13.81 -10.35
N GLU A 257 -24.15 13.36 -9.26
CA GLU A 257 -24.12 14.04 -7.96
C GLU A 257 -22.71 14.20 -7.43
N SER A 258 -21.88 13.15 -7.48
CA SER A 258 -20.50 13.21 -7.01
C SER A 258 -19.65 14.13 -7.88
N ASN A 259 -19.81 14.08 -9.20
CA ASN A 259 -19.09 14.96 -10.12
C ASN A 259 -19.47 16.44 -9.93
N MET A 260 -20.75 16.73 -9.76
CA MET A 260 -21.23 18.09 -9.54
C MET A 260 -20.87 18.64 -8.17
N ALA A 261 -20.90 17.80 -7.13
CA ALA A 261 -20.46 18.17 -5.79
C ALA A 261 -18.98 18.54 -5.77
N MET A 262 -18.12 17.73 -6.43
CA MET A 262 -16.70 18.04 -6.58
C MET A 262 -16.46 19.33 -7.37
N HIS A 263 -17.12 19.48 -8.53
CA HIS A 263 -16.92 20.64 -9.40
C HIS A 263 -17.30 21.95 -8.74
N ASN A 264 -18.39 21.96 -7.96
CA ASN A 264 -18.91 23.17 -7.30
C ASN A 264 -18.40 23.33 -5.86
N SER A 265 -17.48 22.49 -5.38
CA SER A 265 -16.91 22.63 -4.05
C SER A 265 -16.01 23.88 -3.92
N ASP A 266 -15.92 24.41 -2.72
CA ASP A 266 -14.94 25.45 -2.35
C ASP A 266 -13.79 24.88 -1.50
N LEU A 267 -13.93 23.61 -1.06
CA LEU A 267 -12.90 22.85 -0.37
C LEU A 267 -13.03 21.37 -0.69
N VAL A 268 -11.94 20.75 -1.09
CA VAL A 268 -11.80 19.29 -1.20
C VAL A 268 -10.80 18.79 -0.16
N LEU A 269 -11.26 17.95 0.77
CA LEU A 269 -10.39 17.21 1.67
C LEU A 269 -10.09 15.84 1.05
N GLY A 270 -8.95 15.73 0.38
CA GLY A 270 -8.46 14.47 -0.18
C GLY A 270 -7.74 13.62 0.86
N VAL A 271 -8.24 12.42 1.15
CA VAL A 271 -7.67 11.51 2.15
C VAL A 271 -7.26 10.19 1.50
N GLY A 272 -5.95 9.95 1.43
CA GLY A 272 -5.42 8.73 0.84
C GLY A 272 -5.83 8.52 -0.62
N VAL A 273 -5.86 9.60 -1.39
CA VAL A 273 -6.21 9.64 -2.83
C VAL A 273 -5.02 10.10 -3.66
N ARG A 274 -4.92 9.61 -4.91
CA ARG A 274 -3.85 10.02 -5.83
C ARG A 274 -4.24 11.15 -6.78
N PHE A 275 -5.51 11.54 -6.83
CA PHE A 275 -6.06 12.45 -7.84
C PHE A 275 -5.66 12.03 -9.26
N ASP A 276 -5.93 10.76 -9.61
CA ASP A 276 -5.58 10.20 -10.90
C ASP A 276 -6.44 10.76 -12.07
N ASP A 277 -6.01 10.48 -13.29
CA ASP A 277 -6.62 10.98 -14.51
C ASP A 277 -8.06 10.52 -14.72
N ARG A 278 -8.48 9.38 -14.14
CA ARG A 278 -9.86 8.88 -14.23
C ARG A 278 -10.85 9.73 -13.48
N VAL A 279 -10.38 10.47 -12.49
CA VAL A 279 -11.17 11.39 -11.67
C VAL A 279 -10.97 12.83 -12.12
N THR A 280 -9.72 13.25 -12.31
CA THR A 280 -9.40 14.65 -12.59
C THR A 280 -9.69 15.06 -14.03
N ASN A 281 -9.61 14.10 -14.98
CA ASN A 281 -9.69 14.41 -16.40
C ASN A 281 -8.75 15.58 -16.78
N ASN A 282 -9.34 16.74 -17.10
CA ASN A 282 -8.61 17.97 -17.34
C ASN A 282 -8.28 18.65 -16.00
N VAL A 283 -7.05 18.52 -15.57
CA VAL A 283 -6.56 19.04 -14.27
C VAL A 283 -6.79 20.55 -14.12
N THR A 284 -6.71 21.33 -15.22
CA THR A 284 -6.93 22.79 -15.16
C THR A 284 -8.39 23.20 -14.89
N ARG A 285 -9.32 22.27 -15.07
CA ARG A 285 -10.76 22.45 -14.83
C ARG A 285 -11.29 21.64 -13.65
N PHE A 286 -10.42 20.90 -13.00
CA PHE A 286 -10.79 20.08 -11.84
C PHE A 286 -10.98 20.96 -10.61
N CYS A 287 -12.20 20.98 -10.06
CA CYS A 287 -12.57 21.74 -8.87
C CYS A 287 -12.01 23.18 -8.88
N PRO A 288 -12.38 24.02 -9.88
CA PRO A 288 -11.67 25.27 -10.19
C PRO A 288 -11.69 26.31 -9.06
N ASP A 289 -12.71 26.26 -8.20
CA ASP A 289 -12.89 27.20 -7.09
C ASP A 289 -12.48 26.62 -5.72
N ALA A 290 -12.09 25.33 -5.70
CA ALA A 290 -11.81 24.63 -4.46
C ALA A 290 -10.35 24.78 -3.99
N ARG A 291 -10.16 25.02 -2.70
CA ARG A 291 -8.88 24.74 -2.05
C ARG A 291 -8.74 23.25 -1.81
N ILE A 292 -7.53 22.72 -1.97
CA ILE A 292 -7.23 21.29 -1.81
C ILE A 292 -6.42 21.06 -0.54
N VAL A 293 -6.99 20.33 0.40
CA VAL A 293 -6.27 19.71 1.51
C VAL A 293 -5.96 18.29 1.10
N HIS A 294 -4.69 17.90 1.08
CA HIS A 294 -4.27 16.56 0.66
C HIS A 294 -3.54 15.82 1.78
N ILE A 295 -4.15 14.77 2.28
CA ILE A 295 -3.61 13.87 3.31
C ILE A 295 -3.15 12.59 2.62
N ASP A 296 -1.85 12.32 2.66
CA ASP A 296 -1.27 11.07 2.15
C ASP A 296 -0.06 10.66 2.99
N VAL A 297 0.17 9.35 3.11
CA VAL A 297 1.34 8.81 3.82
C VAL A 297 2.61 8.90 2.97
N ASP A 298 2.46 9.00 1.65
CA ASP A 298 3.54 9.10 0.68
C ASP A 298 3.75 10.56 0.25
N PRO A 299 4.87 11.20 0.66
CA PRO A 299 5.15 12.58 0.27
C PRO A 299 5.26 12.78 -1.24
N SER A 300 5.58 11.72 -2.00
CA SER A 300 5.68 11.79 -3.46
C SER A 300 4.32 11.88 -4.17
N SER A 301 3.24 11.54 -3.49
CA SER A 301 1.87 11.67 -3.98
C SER A 301 1.32 13.07 -3.83
N ILE A 302 1.80 13.83 -2.85
CA ILE A 302 1.33 15.17 -2.55
C ILE A 302 1.69 16.14 -3.69
N SER A 303 0.69 16.87 -4.18
CA SER A 303 0.82 17.85 -5.29
C SER A 303 1.37 17.25 -6.60
N LYS A 304 1.29 15.93 -6.78
CA LYS A 304 1.80 15.26 -7.99
C LYS A 304 0.93 15.56 -9.22
N THR A 305 -0.38 15.56 -9.07
CA THR A 305 -1.35 15.79 -10.15
C THR A 305 -2.10 17.11 -9.93
N VAL A 306 -2.65 17.29 -8.76
CA VAL A 306 -3.40 18.49 -8.35
C VAL A 306 -2.59 19.21 -7.26
N HIS A 307 -2.45 20.55 -7.37
CA HIS A 307 -1.77 21.33 -6.34
C HIS A 307 -2.52 21.27 -5.02
N ALA A 308 -1.82 20.98 -3.93
CA ALA A 308 -2.38 21.00 -2.58
C ALA A 308 -2.08 22.33 -1.87
N ASP A 309 -3.13 23.07 -1.49
CA ASP A 309 -3.00 24.30 -0.68
C ASP A 309 -2.53 23.98 0.75
N VAL A 310 -2.95 22.84 1.27
CA VAL A 310 -2.54 22.32 2.57
C VAL A 310 -2.09 20.86 2.43
N PRO A 311 -0.79 20.61 2.23
CA PRO A 311 -0.23 19.26 2.21
C PRO A 311 -0.08 18.74 3.63
N ILE A 312 -0.52 17.48 3.87
CA ILE A 312 -0.34 16.79 5.14
C ILE A 312 0.22 15.39 4.87
N VAL A 313 1.51 15.22 5.13
CA VAL A 313 2.15 13.89 5.05
C VAL A 313 1.95 13.19 6.38
N GLY A 314 1.20 12.08 6.38
CA GLY A 314 0.91 11.29 7.57
C GLY A 314 -0.09 10.16 7.32
N ALA A 315 -0.19 9.24 8.26
CA ALA A 315 -1.17 8.17 8.22
C ALA A 315 -2.58 8.73 8.43
N ALA A 316 -3.53 8.29 7.61
CA ALA A 316 -4.88 8.85 7.57
C ALA A 316 -5.60 8.75 8.93
N ASP A 317 -5.46 7.61 9.62
CA ASP A 317 -6.04 7.39 10.94
C ASP A 317 -5.56 8.41 11.97
N HIS A 318 -4.25 8.63 12.04
CA HIS A 318 -3.66 9.59 12.95
C HIS A 318 -4.09 11.03 12.63
N VAL A 319 -4.05 11.41 11.34
CA VAL A 319 -4.39 12.79 10.93
C VAL A 319 -5.86 13.09 11.17
N LEU A 320 -6.78 12.17 10.83
CA LEU A 320 -8.21 12.37 11.03
C LEU A 320 -8.58 12.42 12.51
N ASN A 321 -8.00 11.57 13.35
CA ASN A 321 -8.21 11.63 14.80
C ASN A 321 -7.69 12.94 15.40
N GLU A 322 -6.54 13.44 14.95
CA GLU A 322 -6.03 14.72 15.40
C GLU A 322 -6.91 15.90 14.93
N MET A 323 -7.48 15.84 13.73
CA MET A 323 -8.49 16.80 13.27
C MET A 323 -9.72 16.81 14.18
N LEU A 324 -10.25 15.64 14.52
CA LEU A 324 -11.39 15.50 15.42
C LEU A 324 -11.10 16.12 16.80
N ASN A 325 -9.89 15.88 17.36
CA ASN A 325 -9.46 16.46 18.62
C ASN A 325 -9.40 17.99 18.55
N GLN A 326 -8.85 18.54 17.48
CA GLN A 326 -8.76 20.00 17.32
C GLN A 326 -10.12 20.68 17.12
N ILE A 327 -11.04 20.02 16.41
CA ILE A 327 -12.44 20.48 16.27
C ILE A 327 -13.12 20.52 17.64
N CYS A 328 -12.97 19.49 18.47
CA CYS A 328 -13.53 19.46 19.81
C CYS A 328 -13.01 20.63 20.68
N LEU A 329 -11.71 20.90 20.63
CA LEU A 329 -11.10 22.02 21.37
C LEU A 329 -11.64 23.39 20.94
N LEU A 330 -11.89 23.58 19.64
CA LEU A 330 -12.47 24.83 19.11
C LEU A 330 -13.91 25.06 19.58
N TYR A 331 -14.71 23.99 19.70
CA TYR A 331 -16.09 24.06 20.18
C TYR A 331 -16.21 24.21 21.70
N THR A 332 -15.21 23.77 22.46
CA THR A 332 -15.21 23.82 23.94
C THR A 332 -14.47 25.03 24.53
N SER A 333 -13.75 25.79 23.72
CA SER A 333 -13.15 27.04 24.17
C SER A 333 -14.24 28.07 24.43
N PRO A 334 -14.33 28.68 25.64
CA PRO A 334 -15.30 29.73 25.90
C PRO A 334 -15.10 30.88 24.91
N SER A 335 -16.23 31.34 24.35
CA SER A 335 -16.23 32.49 23.47
C SER A 335 -15.62 33.70 24.22
N PRO A 336 -14.79 34.54 23.56
CA PRO A 336 -14.34 35.81 24.16
C PRO A 336 -15.47 36.77 24.53
N ARG A 337 -16.73 36.41 24.21
CA ARG A 337 -17.94 37.17 24.59
C ARG A 337 -18.53 36.73 25.93
N ASP A 338 -18.03 35.62 26.53
CA ASP A 338 -18.52 35.07 27.79
C ASP A 338 -17.61 35.43 28.99
N SER A 339 -16.68 36.39 28.78
CA SER A 339 -15.79 36.99 29.82
C SER A 339 -16.11 38.46 30.07
#